data_b9353b0e7d63d25963b6913d020de0a0
#
_entry.id   b9353b0e7d63d25963b6913d020de0a0
#
_cell.length_a   1.000
_cell.length_b   1.000
_cell.length_c   1.000
_cell.angle_alpha   90.00
_cell.angle_beta   90.00
_cell.angle_gamma   90.00
#
_symmetry.space_group_name_H-M   'P 1'
#
loop_
_entity.id
_entity.type
_entity.pdbx_description
1 polymer ?
#
loop_
_entity_poly.entity_id
_entity_poly.type
_entity_poly.pdbx_seq_one_letter_code
_entity_poly.pdbx_strand_id
1 'polypeptide(L)'
;ASLVRQEAGRRALAALWREYLAMAQHAGLPFLATTPTRRANKERMVAAGYGEELLEENVAFLKEVLKGSTVPAFAGALMGCKGDAYTGEGALTEEEAYEFHFWAAQGFFHAGAAFLYAGILPTLPEAKGMARAMAQTGLPYFLSFTIVPEGTLVDGTPIAEAIRAIDALPGPKPLGYFSNCVHPQVVAMAYRAPCNRGRQEMKRFVGVQANATLARLSDLEGENR
;
A
#
# COMPACT_ATOMS: atom_id res chain seq x y z
N ALA A 1 -9.67 -5.47 8.79
CA ALA A 1 -10.90 -4.83 8.22
C ALA A 1 -12.09 -4.95 9.19
N SER A 2 -12.40 -6.14 9.72
CA SER A 2 -13.59 -6.37 10.57
C SER A 2 -13.62 -5.61 11.92
N LEU A 3 -12.51 -5.07 12.37
CA LEU A 3 -12.45 -4.24 13.59
C LEU A 3 -13.40 -3.04 13.56
N VAL A 4 -13.75 -2.52 12.39
CA VAL A 4 -14.70 -1.40 12.27
C VAL A 4 -16.13 -1.76 12.69
N ARG A 5 -16.46 -3.06 12.76
CA ARG A 5 -17.76 -3.59 13.25
C ARG A 5 -17.79 -3.80 14.77
N GLN A 6 -16.63 -3.80 15.41
CA GLN A 6 -16.50 -3.97 16.86
C GLN A 6 -16.32 -2.61 17.51
N GLU A 7 -17.13 -2.27 18.51
CA GLU A 7 -17.09 -0.95 19.13
C GLU A 7 -15.70 -0.60 19.71
N ALA A 8 -15.05 -1.54 20.42
CA ALA A 8 -13.71 -1.35 20.94
C ALA A 8 -12.66 -1.19 19.83
N GLY A 9 -12.75 -2.00 18.76
CA GLY A 9 -11.87 -1.92 17.60
C GLY A 9 -12.05 -0.60 16.84
N ARG A 10 -13.28 -0.16 16.65
CA ARG A 10 -13.62 1.10 16.02
C ARG A 10 -13.05 2.30 16.81
N ARG A 11 -13.19 2.29 18.14
CA ARG A 11 -12.62 3.33 19.01
C ARG A 11 -11.09 3.37 18.92
N ALA A 12 -10.44 2.22 19.00
CA ALA A 12 -8.98 2.12 18.93
C ALA A 12 -8.43 2.62 17.58
N LEU A 13 -9.06 2.20 16.46
CA LEU A 13 -8.70 2.69 15.13
C LEU A 13 -8.92 4.20 14.99
N ALA A 14 -10.06 4.72 15.48
CA ALA A 14 -10.33 6.15 15.43
C ALA A 14 -9.32 6.98 16.23
N ALA A 15 -8.92 6.50 17.41
CA ALA A 15 -7.90 7.16 18.22
C ALA A 15 -6.57 7.24 17.47
N LEU A 16 -6.11 6.12 16.90
CA LEU A 16 -4.88 6.04 16.12
C LEU A 16 -4.87 7.02 14.93
N TRP A 17 -5.93 7.01 14.12
CA TRP A 17 -6.01 7.90 12.94
C TRP A 17 -6.09 9.38 13.34
N ARG A 18 -6.76 9.70 14.46
CA ARG A 18 -6.82 11.08 14.98
C ARG A 18 -5.47 11.59 15.46
N GLU A 19 -4.63 10.73 16.04
CA GLU A 19 -3.25 11.10 16.43
C GLU A 19 -2.44 11.49 15.19
N TYR A 20 -2.45 10.69 14.13
CA TYR A 20 -1.77 11.03 12.87
C TYR A 20 -2.35 12.28 12.21
N LEU A 21 -3.68 12.42 12.21
CA LEU A 21 -4.33 13.63 11.69
C LEU A 21 -3.90 14.88 12.47
N ALA A 22 -3.83 14.80 13.80
CA ALA A 22 -3.38 15.90 14.63
C ALA A 22 -1.93 16.30 14.34
N MET A 23 -1.03 15.33 14.07
CA MET A 23 0.34 15.61 13.63
C MET A 23 0.36 16.35 12.28
N ALA A 24 -0.44 15.92 11.31
CA ALA A 24 -0.54 16.58 10.02
C ALA A 24 -1.10 17.99 10.14
N GLN A 25 -2.14 18.21 10.95
CA GLN A 25 -2.72 19.52 11.26
C GLN A 25 -1.71 20.46 11.93
N HIS A 26 -0.95 19.94 12.92
CA HIS A 26 0.09 20.70 13.58
C HIS A 26 1.20 21.14 12.60
N ALA A 27 1.55 20.26 11.67
CA ALA A 27 2.55 20.54 10.63
C ALA A 27 2.01 21.36 9.45
N GLY A 28 0.69 21.60 9.36
CA GLY A 28 0.07 22.28 8.22
C GLY A 28 0.16 21.48 6.91
N LEU A 29 0.26 20.14 6.99
CA LEU A 29 0.45 19.25 5.84
C LEU A 29 -0.84 18.50 5.48
N PRO A 30 -1.07 18.21 4.18
CA PRO A 30 -2.13 17.30 3.77
C PRO A 30 -1.95 15.90 4.38
N PHE A 31 -3.08 15.24 4.69
CA PHE A 31 -3.09 13.90 5.27
C PHE A 31 -3.71 12.87 4.33
N LEU A 32 -2.92 11.87 3.93
CA LEU A 32 -3.38 10.72 3.17
C LEU A 32 -3.57 9.53 4.12
N ALA A 33 -4.80 9.33 4.57
CA ALA A 33 -5.14 8.19 5.44
C ALA A 33 -5.58 6.98 4.60
N THR A 34 -5.22 5.78 5.03
CA THR A 34 -5.65 4.54 4.36
C THR A 34 -6.45 3.64 5.28
N THR A 35 -7.41 2.91 4.73
CA THR A 35 -8.22 1.94 5.47
C THR A 35 -7.37 0.81 6.04
N PRO A 36 -7.76 0.16 7.17
CA PRO A 36 -7.04 -0.99 7.73
C PRO A 36 -7.38 -2.29 6.98
N THR A 37 -7.21 -2.31 5.65
CA THR A 37 -7.72 -3.36 4.76
C THR A 37 -6.64 -4.09 3.97
N ARG A 38 -5.35 -3.96 4.34
CA ARG A 38 -4.23 -4.59 3.62
C ARG A 38 -4.48 -6.06 3.23
N ARG A 39 -5.16 -6.82 4.09
CA ARG A 39 -5.46 -8.23 3.88
C ARG A 39 -6.92 -8.52 3.49
N ALA A 40 -7.71 -7.50 3.17
CA ALA A 40 -9.11 -7.64 2.78
C ALA A 40 -9.24 -7.97 1.29
N ASN A 41 -8.77 -9.13 0.87
CA ASN A 41 -9.03 -9.66 -0.46
C ASN A 41 -10.27 -10.56 -0.46
N LYS A 42 -10.81 -10.84 -1.64
CA LYS A 42 -12.05 -11.62 -1.83
C LYS A 42 -12.01 -12.96 -1.12
N GLU A 43 -10.93 -13.73 -1.30
CA GLU A 43 -10.80 -15.09 -0.72
C GLU A 43 -10.91 -15.05 0.81
N ARG A 44 -10.17 -14.15 1.46
CA ARG A 44 -10.16 -14.03 2.93
C ARG A 44 -11.46 -13.48 3.47
N MET A 45 -12.08 -12.55 2.75
CA MET A 45 -13.34 -11.96 3.18
C MET A 45 -14.46 -12.98 3.10
N VAL A 46 -14.57 -13.71 2.00
CA VAL A 46 -15.57 -14.80 1.84
C VAL A 46 -15.35 -15.91 2.88
N ALA A 47 -14.10 -16.33 3.10
CA ALA A 47 -13.77 -17.32 4.11
C ALA A 47 -14.13 -16.87 5.55
N ALA A 48 -14.13 -15.57 5.80
CA ALA A 48 -14.53 -14.97 7.08
C ALA A 48 -16.03 -14.59 7.15
N GLY A 49 -16.82 -14.89 6.11
CA GLY A 49 -18.25 -14.60 6.05
C GLY A 49 -18.58 -13.11 5.77
N TYR A 50 -17.67 -12.39 5.11
CA TYR A 50 -17.88 -10.99 4.76
C TYR A 50 -17.96 -10.79 3.23
N GLY A 51 -18.75 -9.82 2.79
CA GLY A 51 -18.85 -9.35 1.41
C GLY A 51 -18.22 -7.97 1.21
N GLU A 52 -18.57 -7.33 0.08
CA GLU A 52 -18.06 -6.00 -0.29
C GLU A 52 -18.47 -4.90 0.69
N GLU A 53 -19.59 -5.08 1.40
CA GLU A 53 -20.08 -4.13 2.40
C GLU A 53 -19.02 -3.80 3.46
N LEU A 54 -18.10 -4.73 3.76
CA LEU A 54 -17.02 -4.47 4.71
C LEU A 54 -15.98 -3.48 4.15
N LEU A 55 -15.79 -3.42 2.82
CA LEU A 55 -14.93 -2.41 2.18
C LEU A 55 -15.58 -1.02 2.31
N GLU A 56 -16.88 -0.93 2.05
CA GLU A 56 -17.66 0.30 2.18
C GLU A 56 -17.64 0.84 3.61
N GLU A 57 -17.85 -0.05 4.60
CA GLU A 57 -17.81 0.30 6.02
C GLU A 57 -16.45 0.85 6.45
N ASN A 58 -15.35 0.29 5.93
CA ASN A 58 -14.00 0.77 6.23
C ASN A 58 -13.74 2.16 5.62
N VAL A 59 -14.19 2.42 4.40
CA VAL A 59 -14.06 3.74 3.76
C VAL A 59 -14.94 4.77 4.47
N ALA A 60 -16.19 4.43 4.78
CA ALA A 60 -17.12 5.29 5.50
C ALA A 60 -16.58 5.65 6.90
N PHE A 61 -16.06 4.65 7.63
CA PHE A 61 -15.42 4.85 8.93
C PHE A 61 -14.26 5.85 8.83
N LEU A 62 -13.39 5.69 7.85
CA LEU A 62 -12.22 6.57 7.71
C LEU A 62 -12.65 8.00 7.35
N LYS A 63 -13.64 8.16 6.46
CA LYS A 63 -14.23 9.46 6.14
C LYS A 63 -14.81 10.16 7.38
N GLU A 64 -15.49 9.41 8.25
CA GLU A 64 -16.01 9.93 9.52
C GLU A 64 -14.88 10.42 10.44
N VAL A 65 -13.79 9.64 10.56
CA VAL A 65 -12.64 10.03 11.40
C VAL A 65 -11.98 11.32 10.89
N LEU A 66 -11.92 11.52 9.57
CA LEU A 66 -11.30 12.68 8.94
C LEU A 66 -12.22 13.92 8.89
N LYS A 67 -13.50 13.77 9.24
CA LYS A 67 -14.46 14.87 9.22
C LYS A 67 -14.04 16.00 10.17
N GLY A 68 -14.08 17.23 9.67
CA GLY A 68 -13.69 18.41 10.44
C GLY A 68 -12.18 18.68 10.47
N SER A 69 -11.39 17.99 9.66
CA SER A 69 -9.96 18.29 9.49
C SER A 69 -9.76 19.75 9.05
N THR A 70 -8.76 20.41 9.63
CA THR A 70 -8.32 21.78 9.28
C THR A 70 -7.29 21.79 8.14
N VAL A 71 -6.83 20.62 7.70
CA VAL A 71 -5.95 20.46 6.53
C VAL A 71 -6.63 19.55 5.50
N PRO A 72 -6.24 19.58 4.23
CA PRO A 72 -6.72 18.61 3.26
C PRO A 72 -6.46 17.18 3.75
N ALA A 73 -7.52 16.38 3.90
CA ALA A 73 -7.44 15.00 4.38
C ALA A 73 -8.24 14.06 3.46
N PHE A 74 -7.63 12.96 3.06
CA PHE A 74 -8.17 12.06 2.05
C PHE A 74 -8.25 10.63 2.59
N ALA A 75 -9.43 10.02 2.46
CA ALA A 75 -9.67 8.62 2.83
C ALA A 75 -9.36 7.71 1.64
N GLY A 76 -8.21 7.10 1.63
CA GLY A 76 -7.78 6.12 0.64
C GLY A 76 -8.00 4.68 1.09
N ALA A 77 -7.84 3.75 0.18
CA ALA A 77 -7.97 2.33 0.42
C ALA A 77 -6.62 1.61 0.35
N LEU A 78 -6.29 0.84 1.39
CA LEU A 78 -5.07 0.03 1.42
C LEU A 78 -5.34 -1.37 0.89
N MET A 79 -4.62 -1.74 -0.15
CA MET A 79 -4.55 -3.08 -0.73
C MET A 79 -3.16 -3.66 -0.51
N GLY A 80 -3.04 -4.96 -0.33
CA GLY A 80 -1.74 -5.63 -0.17
C GLY A 80 -1.57 -6.81 -1.12
N CYS A 81 -0.36 -7.33 -1.26
CA CYS A 81 -0.07 -8.52 -2.05
C CYS A 81 -0.83 -9.76 -1.53
N LYS A 82 -0.94 -10.79 -2.36
CA LYS A 82 -1.59 -12.06 -2.00
C LYS A 82 -0.73 -12.87 -1.03
N GLY A 83 0.51 -13.09 -1.40
CA GLY A 83 1.46 -13.94 -0.70
C GLY A 83 2.20 -13.24 0.45
N ASP A 84 3.37 -13.76 0.74
CA ASP A 84 4.28 -13.16 1.70
C ASP A 84 5.03 -11.97 1.08
N ALA A 85 4.90 -10.81 1.71
CA ALA A 85 5.46 -9.57 1.20
C ALA A 85 6.98 -9.46 1.38
N TYR A 86 7.59 -10.31 2.19
CA TYR A 86 9.00 -10.22 2.55
C TYR A 86 9.84 -11.30 1.90
N THR A 87 9.24 -12.44 1.58
CA THR A 87 9.90 -13.54 0.87
C THR A 87 9.50 -13.63 -0.59
N GLY A 88 8.34 -13.04 -0.96
CA GLY A 88 7.74 -13.20 -2.28
C GLY A 88 7.06 -14.56 -2.48
N GLU A 89 6.99 -15.40 -1.44
CA GLU A 89 6.32 -16.69 -1.54
C GLU A 89 4.82 -16.50 -1.81
N GLY A 90 4.30 -17.20 -2.80
CA GLY A 90 2.90 -17.10 -3.22
C GLY A 90 2.57 -15.81 -3.98
N ALA A 91 3.58 -15.06 -4.46
CA ALA A 91 3.37 -13.93 -5.35
C ALA A 91 2.75 -14.39 -6.67
N LEU A 92 1.91 -13.54 -7.24
CA LEU A 92 1.13 -13.82 -8.44
C LEU A 92 1.90 -13.41 -9.70
N THR A 93 1.60 -14.08 -10.81
CA THR A 93 1.91 -13.56 -12.15
C THR A 93 1.14 -12.26 -12.42
N GLU A 94 1.51 -11.53 -13.47
CA GLU A 94 0.84 -10.26 -13.81
C GLU A 94 -0.66 -10.44 -14.05
N GLU A 95 -1.06 -11.47 -14.78
CA GLU A 95 -2.46 -11.70 -15.12
C GLU A 95 -3.28 -12.18 -13.92
N GLU A 96 -2.76 -13.15 -13.17
CA GLU A 96 -3.39 -13.59 -11.91
C GLU A 96 -3.53 -12.43 -10.92
N ALA A 97 -2.54 -11.55 -10.81
CA ALA A 97 -2.59 -10.38 -9.94
C ALA A 97 -3.65 -9.38 -10.40
N TYR A 98 -3.78 -9.16 -11.72
CA TYR A 98 -4.84 -8.31 -12.25
C TYR A 98 -6.22 -8.84 -11.85
N GLU A 99 -6.51 -10.12 -12.11
CA GLU A 99 -7.80 -10.74 -11.77
C GLU A 99 -8.07 -10.73 -10.25
N PHE A 100 -7.05 -11.08 -9.46
CA PHE A 100 -7.16 -11.16 -8.01
C PHE A 100 -7.45 -9.81 -7.35
N HIS A 101 -6.75 -8.75 -7.79
CA HIS A 101 -6.87 -7.43 -7.17
C HIS A 101 -8.01 -6.59 -7.74
N PHE A 102 -8.52 -6.93 -8.92
CA PHE A 102 -9.59 -6.18 -9.59
C PHE A 102 -10.85 -6.06 -8.72
N TRP A 103 -11.27 -7.14 -8.07
CA TRP A 103 -12.43 -7.12 -7.18
C TRP A 103 -12.30 -6.08 -6.06
N ALA A 104 -11.17 -6.06 -5.36
CA ALA A 104 -10.94 -5.12 -4.26
C ALA A 104 -10.83 -3.68 -4.77
N ALA A 105 -10.15 -3.46 -5.90
CA ALA A 105 -10.02 -2.14 -6.51
C ALA A 105 -11.40 -1.56 -6.88
N GLN A 106 -12.26 -2.36 -7.52
CA GLN A 106 -13.63 -1.96 -7.86
C GLN A 106 -14.49 -1.73 -6.62
N GLY A 107 -14.41 -2.61 -5.61
CA GLY A 107 -15.15 -2.44 -4.36
C GLY A 107 -14.78 -1.13 -3.66
N PHE A 108 -13.52 -0.75 -3.60
CA PHE A 108 -13.10 0.52 -3.03
C PHE A 108 -13.49 1.74 -3.87
N PHE A 109 -13.51 1.60 -5.20
CA PHE A 109 -14.05 2.63 -6.08
C PHE A 109 -15.54 2.88 -5.77
N HIS A 110 -16.36 1.83 -5.70
CA HIS A 110 -17.78 1.94 -5.37
C HIS A 110 -18.02 2.48 -3.94
N ALA A 111 -17.14 2.11 -3.00
CA ALA A 111 -17.16 2.68 -1.64
C ALA A 111 -16.79 4.17 -1.58
N GLY A 112 -16.34 4.73 -2.71
CA GLY A 112 -15.97 6.14 -2.82
C GLY A 112 -14.65 6.48 -2.11
N ALA A 113 -13.67 5.59 -2.15
CA ALA A 113 -12.31 5.91 -1.72
C ALA A 113 -11.76 7.08 -2.57
N ALA A 114 -10.98 7.96 -1.94
CA ALA A 114 -10.39 9.11 -2.65
C ALA A 114 -9.16 8.70 -3.49
N PHE A 115 -8.48 7.64 -3.11
CA PHE A 115 -7.33 7.07 -3.82
C PHE A 115 -7.12 5.62 -3.41
N LEU A 116 -6.32 4.89 -4.19
CA LEU A 116 -5.89 3.53 -3.88
C LEU A 116 -4.40 3.50 -3.52
N TYR A 117 -4.03 2.68 -2.56
CA TYR A 117 -2.64 2.49 -2.14
C TYR A 117 -2.32 1.00 -2.09
N ALA A 118 -1.45 0.54 -2.98
CA ALA A 118 -0.93 -0.82 -2.97
C ALA A 118 0.29 -0.89 -2.06
N GLY A 119 0.17 -1.54 -0.91
CA GLY A 119 1.24 -1.66 0.08
C GLY A 119 2.03 -2.96 -0.04
N ILE A 120 3.35 -2.88 0.23
CA ILE A 120 4.28 -4.03 0.38
C ILE A 120 4.26 -5.03 -0.78
N LEU A 121 4.52 -4.54 -1.99
CA LEU A 121 4.61 -5.39 -3.19
C LEU A 121 6.03 -5.97 -3.33
N PRO A 122 6.19 -7.31 -3.26
CA PRO A 122 7.51 -7.93 -3.27
C PRO A 122 8.06 -8.17 -4.67
N THR A 123 7.20 -8.27 -5.70
CA THR A 123 7.58 -8.70 -7.04
C THR A 123 7.03 -7.78 -8.11
N LEU A 124 7.77 -7.63 -9.21
CA LEU A 124 7.33 -6.81 -10.34
C LEU A 124 6.07 -7.37 -11.04
N PRO A 125 5.92 -8.69 -11.31
CA PRO A 125 4.71 -9.20 -11.94
C PRO A 125 3.44 -8.86 -11.15
N GLU A 126 3.42 -9.10 -9.84
CA GLU A 126 2.25 -8.77 -9.01
C GLU A 126 2.00 -7.26 -8.95
N ALA A 127 3.06 -6.45 -8.87
CA ALA A 127 2.94 -4.99 -8.88
C ALA A 127 2.33 -4.47 -10.20
N LYS A 128 2.68 -5.05 -11.35
CA LYS A 128 2.09 -4.71 -12.65
C LYS A 128 0.61 -5.07 -12.73
N GLY A 129 0.26 -6.29 -12.34
CA GLY A 129 -1.14 -6.73 -12.33
C GLY A 129 -2.02 -5.88 -11.42
N MET A 130 -1.54 -5.58 -10.20
CA MET A 130 -2.23 -4.69 -9.28
C MET A 130 -2.36 -3.26 -9.83
N ALA A 131 -1.31 -2.72 -10.46
CA ALA A 131 -1.36 -1.41 -11.12
C ALA A 131 -2.42 -1.35 -12.22
N ARG A 132 -2.51 -2.40 -13.06
CA ARG A 132 -3.55 -2.53 -14.09
C ARG A 132 -4.96 -2.54 -13.49
N ALA A 133 -5.16 -3.30 -12.42
CA ALA A 133 -6.45 -3.37 -11.72
C ALA A 133 -6.86 -2.01 -11.12
N MET A 134 -5.92 -1.31 -10.49
CA MET A 134 -6.17 0.02 -9.93
C MET A 134 -6.45 1.06 -11.02
N ALA A 135 -5.70 1.04 -12.11
CA ALA A 135 -5.87 1.97 -13.24
C ALA A 135 -7.27 1.89 -13.86
N GLN A 136 -7.91 0.71 -13.86
CA GLN A 136 -9.28 0.53 -14.37
C GLN A 136 -10.35 1.29 -13.57
N THR A 137 -10.06 1.66 -12.33
CA THR A 137 -11.00 2.45 -11.52
C THR A 137 -11.02 3.93 -11.89
N GLY A 138 -9.99 4.43 -12.54
CA GLY A 138 -9.77 5.85 -12.79
C GLY A 138 -9.40 6.66 -11.54
N LEU A 139 -9.35 6.06 -10.35
CA LEU A 139 -8.89 6.73 -9.14
C LEU A 139 -7.39 7.02 -9.17
N PRO A 140 -6.93 8.11 -8.54
CA PRO A 140 -5.52 8.28 -8.22
C PRO A 140 -5.00 7.08 -7.42
N TYR A 141 -3.77 6.65 -7.68
CA TYR A 141 -3.21 5.52 -6.93
C TYR A 141 -1.69 5.60 -6.75
N PHE A 142 -1.21 4.91 -5.73
CA PHE A 142 0.20 4.77 -5.37
C PHE A 142 0.56 3.30 -5.27
N LEU A 143 1.82 2.98 -5.57
CA LEU A 143 2.39 1.66 -5.36
C LEU A 143 3.55 1.75 -4.36
N SER A 144 3.62 0.77 -3.45
CA SER A 144 4.68 0.69 -2.46
C SER A 144 5.35 -0.67 -2.50
N PHE A 145 6.66 -0.67 -2.69
CA PHE A 145 7.47 -1.87 -2.84
C PHE A 145 8.06 -2.33 -1.51
N THR A 146 8.21 -3.65 -1.37
CA THR A 146 9.17 -4.23 -0.43
C THR A 146 10.54 -4.23 -1.09
N ILE A 147 11.49 -3.53 -0.51
CA ILE A 147 12.83 -3.34 -1.09
C ILE A 147 13.92 -3.88 -0.19
N VAL A 148 15.05 -4.18 -0.79
CA VAL A 148 16.29 -4.61 -0.10
C VAL A 148 17.42 -3.60 -0.32
N PRO A 149 18.49 -3.62 0.54
CA PRO A 149 19.59 -2.65 0.46
C PRO A 149 20.31 -2.61 -0.89
N GLU A 150 20.29 -3.70 -1.62
CA GLU A 150 20.88 -3.86 -2.95
C GLU A 150 20.19 -3.04 -4.04
N GLY A 151 19.04 -2.42 -3.72
CA GLY A 151 18.30 -1.52 -4.62
C GLY A 151 17.27 -2.24 -5.48
N THR A 152 16.84 -3.42 -5.06
CA THR A 152 15.86 -4.23 -5.79
C THR A 152 14.61 -4.48 -4.95
N LEU A 153 13.54 -4.93 -5.61
CA LEU A 153 12.43 -5.62 -4.99
C LEU A 153 12.93 -6.99 -4.48
N VAL A 154 12.08 -7.74 -3.78
CA VAL A 154 12.41 -9.07 -3.24
C VAL A 154 12.73 -10.08 -4.35
N ASP A 155 12.09 -9.95 -5.53
CA ASP A 155 12.34 -10.78 -6.71
C ASP A 155 13.65 -10.44 -7.47
N GLY A 156 14.43 -9.50 -6.96
CA GLY A 156 15.69 -9.06 -7.58
C GLY A 156 15.52 -7.96 -8.65
N THR A 157 14.29 -7.54 -8.97
CA THR A 157 14.05 -6.47 -9.96
C THR A 157 14.54 -5.12 -9.41
N PRO A 158 15.42 -4.38 -10.11
CA PRO A 158 15.82 -3.03 -9.73
C PRO A 158 14.62 -2.08 -9.58
N ILE A 159 14.62 -1.22 -8.55
CA ILE A 159 13.50 -0.28 -8.30
C ILE A 159 13.23 0.60 -9.54
N ALA A 160 14.30 1.15 -10.15
CA ALA A 160 14.16 1.98 -11.35
C ALA A 160 13.55 1.21 -12.53
N GLU A 161 13.86 -0.08 -12.68
CA GLU A 161 13.28 -0.93 -13.72
C GLU A 161 11.81 -1.24 -13.43
N ALA A 162 11.46 -1.53 -12.19
CA ALA A 162 10.08 -1.75 -11.77
C ALA A 162 9.21 -0.51 -12.06
N ILE A 163 9.69 0.69 -11.69
CA ILE A 163 9.02 1.95 -11.99
C ILE A 163 8.83 2.13 -13.50
N ARG A 164 9.88 1.96 -14.28
CA ARG A 164 9.84 2.09 -15.74
C ARG A 164 8.83 1.13 -16.36
N ALA A 165 8.86 -0.13 -15.93
CA ALA A 165 7.96 -1.17 -16.47
C ALA A 165 6.50 -0.88 -16.17
N ILE A 166 6.19 -0.39 -14.95
CA ILE A 166 4.82 -0.04 -14.56
C ILE A 166 4.37 1.26 -15.25
N ASP A 167 5.24 2.27 -15.35
CA ASP A 167 4.95 3.51 -16.07
C ASP A 167 4.78 3.30 -17.59
N ALA A 168 5.26 2.19 -18.15
CA ALA A 168 5.03 1.81 -19.53
C ALA A 168 3.68 1.12 -19.78
N LEU A 169 2.96 0.70 -18.75
CA LEU A 169 1.64 0.08 -18.89
C LEU A 169 0.63 1.05 -19.52
N PRO A 170 -0.37 0.56 -20.27
CA PRO A 170 -1.42 1.41 -20.79
C PRO A 170 -2.32 1.96 -19.68
N GLY A 171 -2.92 3.14 -19.91
CA GLY A 171 -3.87 3.77 -19.00
C GLY A 171 -3.24 4.74 -17.99
N PRO A 172 -4.01 5.14 -16.95
CA PRO A 172 -3.55 6.04 -15.89
C PRO A 172 -2.31 5.50 -15.17
N LYS A 173 -1.35 6.38 -14.90
CA LYS A 173 -0.10 6.03 -14.18
C LYS A 173 -0.29 6.20 -12.67
N PRO A 174 0.49 5.48 -11.84
CA PRO A 174 0.57 5.79 -10.42
C PRO A 174 0.95 7.26 -10.19
N LEU A 175 0.46 7.89 -9.15
CA LEU A 175 0.93 9.24 -8.77
C LEU A 175 2.39 9.22 -8.32
N GLY A 176 2.83 8.12 -7.73
CA GLY A 176 4.20 7.91 -7.28
C GLY A 176 4.39 6.54 -6.67
N TYR A 177 5.65 6.28 -6.33
CA TYR A 177 6.08 5.02 -5.74
C TYR A 177 6.65 5.25 -4.35
N PHE A 178 6.42 4.28 -3.48
CA PHE A 178 6.84 4.29 -2.08
C PHE A 178 7.60 3.02 -1.74
N SER A 179 8.18 3.00 -0.55
CA SER A 179 8.47 1.76 0.17
C SER A 179 7.91 1.86 1.58
N ASN A 180 7.44 0.77 2.12
CA ASN A 180 6.98 0.69 3.49
C ASN A 180 7.56 -0.51 4.23
N CYS A 181 7.49 -0.49 5.56
CA CYS A 181 8.09 -1.50 6.43
C CYS A 181 9.61 -1.65 6.21
N VAL A 182 10.31 -0.53 6.03
CA VAL A 182 11.75 -0.46 5.73
C VAL A 182 12.42 0.62 6.55
N HIS A 183 13.64 0.38 7.03
CA HIS A 183 14.41 1.41 7.72
C HIS A 183 14.94 2.47 6.73
N PRO A 184 14.99 3.78 7.09
CA PRO A 184 15.46 4.84 6.20
C PRO A 184 16.87 4.63 5.63
N GLN A 185 17.76 3.98 6.38
CA GLN A 185 19.09 3.64 5.87
C GLN A 185 19.05 2.65 4.71
N VAL A 186 18.16 1.67 4.75
CA VAL A 186 17.95 0.72 3.64
C VAL A 186 17.47 1.46 2.40
N VAL A 187 16.54 2.40 2.56
CA VAL A 187 16.08 3.26 1.45
C VAL A 187 17.25 4.07 0.86
N ALA A 188 18.09 4.66 1.73
CA ALA A 188 19.25 5.43 1.28
C ALA A 188 20.29 4.55 0.56
N MET A 189 20.50 3.31 1.00
CA MET A 189 21.38 2.33 0.32
C MET A 189 20.79 1.94 -1.03
N ALA A 190 19.51 1.56 -1.06
CA ALA A 190 18.81 1.18 -2.29
C ALA A 190 18.79 2.31 -3.33
N TYR A 191 18.62 3.55 -2.91
CA TYR A 191 18.65 4.71 -3.80
C TYR A 191 20.05 4.94 -4.42
N ARG A 192 21.12 4.65 -3.68
CA ARG A 192 22.51 4.81 -4.12
C ARG A 192 23.06 3.57 -4.85
N ALA A 193 22.32 2.45 -4.85
CA ALA A 193 22.74 1.23 -5.51
C ALA A 193 23.02 1.48 -7.01
N PRO A 194 24.02 0.83 -7.61
CA PRO A 194 24.41 1.06 -9.02
C PRO A 194 23.26 0.93 -10.02
N CYS A 195 22.32 0.02 -9.76
CA CYS A 195 21.13 -0.20 -10.62
C CYS A 195 20.14 0.96 -10.60
N ASN A 196 20.13 1.81 -9.55
CA ASN A 196 19.17 2.92 -9.36
C ASN A 196 19.83 4.29 -9.46
N ARG A 197 21.14 4.38 -9.16
CA ARG A 197 21.87 5.65 -9.08
C ARG A 197 21.80 6.44 -10.39
N GLY A 198 21.31 7.68 -10.31
CA GLY A 198 21.23 8.59 -11.47
C GLY A 198 20.10 8.25 -12.46
N ARG A 199 19.30 7.24 -12.20
CA ARG A 199 18.16 6.90 -13.06
C ARG A 199 17.05 7.92 -12.89
N GLN A 200 16.44 8.34 -13.99
CA GLN A 200 15.35 9.33 -13.98
C GLN A 200 14.08 8.78 -13.32
N GLU A 201 13.84 7.49 -13.46
CA GLU A 201 12.72 6.77 -12.86
C GLU A 201 12.67 6.95 -11.34
N MET A 202 13.84 7.04 -10.69
CA MET A 202 13.94 7.23 -9.24
C MET A 202 13.36 8.57 -8.73
N LYS A 203 13.11 9.54 -9.60
CA LYS A 203 12.37 10.76 -9.26
C LYS A 203 10.89 10.49 -8.96
N ARG A 204 10.39 9.34 -9.42
CA ARG A 204 9.04 8.85 -9.15
C ARG A 204 8.91 8.13 -7.80
N PHE A 205 10.05 7.76 -7.18
CA PHE A 205 10.06 7.20 -5.82
C PHE A 205 9.99 8.37 -4.83
N VAL A 206 8.79 8.59 -4.26
CA VAL A 206 8.43 9.85 -3.61
C VAL A 206 8.22 9.73 -2.10
N GLY A 207 8.25 8.54 -1.54
CA GLY A 207 7.96 8.40 -0.11
C GLY A 207 8.37 7.09 0.54
N VAL A 208 8.35 7.11 1.86
CA VAL A 208 8.63 5.95 2.71
C VAL A 208 7.72 5.95 3.94
N GLN A 209 7.23 4.77 4.29
CA GLN A 209 6.62 4.49 5.59
C GLN A 209 7.63 3.66 6.40
N ALA A 210 8.40 4.35 7.22
CA ALA A 210 9.62 3.83 7.80
C ALA A 210 9.39 2.93 9.03
N ASN A 211 10.27 1.94 9.18
CA ASN A 211 10.49 1.21 10.44
C ASN A 211 11.56 1.89 11.29
N ALA A 212 11.47 1.68 12.60
CA ALA A 212 12.50 2.11 13.55
C ALA A 212 13.70 1.14 13.64
N THR A 213 13.56 -0.11 13.15
CA THR A 213 14.60 -1.14 13.22
C THR A 213 15.23 -1.43 11.87
N LEU A 214 16.55 -1.72 11.88
CA LEU A 214 17.29 -2.24 10.72
C LEU A 214 17.11 -3.75 10.52
N ALA A 215 16.65 -4.47 11.54
CA ALA A 215 16.42 -5.90 11.44
C ALA A 215 15.42 -6.21 10.30
N ARG A 216 15.72 -7.25 9.53
CA ARG A 216 14.74 -7.77 8.56
C ARG A 216 13.57 -8.34 9.33
N LEU A 217 12.36 -8.13 8.85
CA LEU A 217 11.15 -8.68 9.52
C LEU A 217 11.18 -10.21 9.59
N SER A 218 11.82 -10.88 8.64
CA SER A 218 12.13 -12.31 8.69
C SER A 218 12.93 -12.72 9.93
N ASP A 219 13.78 -11.82 10.43
CA ASP A 219 14.66 -12.10 11.57
C ASP A 219 13.93 -11.90 12.91
N LEU A 220 12.86 -11.09 12.91
CA LEU A 220 12.05 -10.79 14.09
C LEU A 220 10.95 -11.84 14.36
N GLU A 221 10.49 -12.55 13.34
CA GLU A 221 9.47 -13.60 13.50
C GLU A 221 10.01 -14.88 14.16
N GLY A 222 11.33 -15.06 14.16
CA GLY A 222 11.99 -16.19 14.83
C GLY A 222 12.03 -16.13 16.36
N GLU A 223 11.87 -14.95 16.96
CA GLU A 223 11.96 -14.74 18.42
C GLU A 223 10.60 -14.88 19.16
N ASN A 224 9.50 -15.01 18.41
CA ASN A 224 8.13 -15.12 18.97
C ASN A 224 7.46 -16.48 18.72
N ARG A 225 8.23 -17.56 18.59
CA ARG A 225 7.72 -18.94 18.52
C ARG A 225 7.98 -19.70 19.80
#